data_b90510f222499c48c1279d34c54f9d97
#
_entry.id   b90510f222499c48c1279d34c54f9d97
#
_cell.length_a   1.000
_cell.length_b   1.000
_cell.length_c   1.000
_cell.angle_alpha   90.00
_cell.angle_beta   90.00
_cell.angle_gamma   90.00
#
_symmetry.space_group_name_H-M   'P 1'
#
loop_
_entity.id
_entity.type
_entity.pdbx_description
1 polymer ?
#
loop_
_entity_poly.entity_id
_entity_poly.type
_entity_poly.pdbx_seq_one_letter_code
_entity_poly.pdbx_strand_id
1 'polypeptide(L)'
;MNKFFKATGFDPVAKKTSVKTEIVAGIVTFLAMAYILTVNPAQILVGMEDAAAYWPSVFMATALGAVIGTLLMAFLAKMPLAQASGMGLNSLLGGLVALWAADTYGVRFTIGQAFLMVLISGVIFLLLYLIKIKGKTFR
;
A
#
# COMPACT_ATOMS: atom_id res chain seq x y z
N MET A 1 2.57 28.57 10.60
CA MET A 1 2.71 27.85 9.33
C MET A 1 4.08 27.17 9.19
N ASN A 2 5.19 27.85 9.50
CA ASN A 2 6.55 27.27 9.34
C ASN A 2 6.92 26.06 10.22
N LYS A 3 6.32 25.89 11.42
CA LYS A 3 6.63 24.76 12.31
C LYS A 3 6.10 23.42 11.77
N PHE A 4 4.92 23.42 11.15
CA PHE A 4 4.32 22.23 10.58
C PHE A 4 5.13 21.72 9.37
N PHE A 5 5.52 22.62 8.45
CA PHE A 5 6.34 22.25 7.30
C PHE A 5 7.73 21.74 7.68
N LYS A 6 8.35 22.28 8.74
CA LYS A 6 9.62 21.77 9.27
C LYS A 6 9.48 20.37 9.90
N ALA A 7 8.37 20.11 10.58
CA ALA A 7 8.13 18.81 11.20
C ALA A 7 7.89 17.70 10.18
N THR A 8 7.25 18.00 9.04
CA THR A 8 6.94 17.05 7.97
C THR A 8 8.07 16.85 6.95
N GLY A 9 9.17 17.60 7.07
CA GLY A 9 10.24 17.58 6.05
C GLY A 9 9.87 18.27 4.73
N PHE A 10 8.71 18.92 4.67
CA PHE A 10 8.22 19.71 3.53
C PHE A 10 8.59 21.19 3.65
N ASP A 11 9.81 21.52 4.08
CA ASP A 11 10.20 22.93 4.14
C ASP A 11 10.42 23.48 2.72
N PRO A 12 9.47 24.27 2.18
CA PRO A 12 9.55 24.79 0.81
C PRO A 12 10.74 25.74 0.61
N VAL A 13 11.19 26.38 1.69
CA VAL A 13 12.35 27.29 1.66
C VAL A 13 13.64 26.51 1.52
N ALA A 14 13.80 25.41 2.26
CA ALA A 14 14.98 24.54 2.16
C ALA A 14 15.07 23.82 0.82
N LYS A 15 13.94 23.49 0.21
CA LYS A 15 13.86 22.77 -1.10
C LYS A 15 13.78 23.72 -2.31
N LYS A 16 13.83 25.04 -2.13
CA LYS A 16 13.67 26.04 -3.20
C LYS A 16 12.38 25.87 -4.01
N THR A 17 11.29 25.42 -3.38
CA THR A 17 9.98 25.23 -3.98
C THR A 17 8.96 26.19 -3.36
N SER A 18 7.77 26.29 -3.95
CA SER A 18 6.66 27.05 -3.39
C SER A 18 5.57 26.09 -2.87
N VAL A 19 4.81 26.53 -1.88
CA VAL A 19 3.65 25.77 -1.35
C VAL A 19 2.67 25.42 -2.47
N LYS A 20 2.47 26.34 -3.42
CA LYS A 20 1.59 26.10 -4.57
C LYS A 20 2.10 24.96 -5.45
N THR A 21 3.41 24.93 -5.71
CA THR A 21 4.04 23.85 -6.49
C THR A 21 3.89 22.50 -5.80
N GLU A 22 4.08 22.43 -4.48
CA GLU A 22 3.92 21.18 -3.70
C GLU A 22 2.47 20.68 -3.71
N ILE A 23 1.49 21.57 -3.62
CA ILE A 23 0.07 21.19 -3.71
C ILE A 23 -0.25 20.63 -5.11
N VAL A 24 0.19 21.30 -6.16
CA VAL A 24 -0.03 20.85 -7.54
C VAL A 24 0.65 19.50 -7.77
N ALA A 25 1.89 19.33 -7.31
CA ALA A 25 2.62 18.05 -7.39
C ALA A 25 1.88 16.93 -6.66
N GLY A 26 1.33 17.21 -5.47
CA GLY A 26 0.51 16.24 -4.72
C GLY A 26 -0.75 15.83 -5.47
N ILE A 27 -1.46 16.77 -6.09
CA ILE A 27 -2.66 16.48 -6.90
C ILE A 27 -2.30 15.64 -8.12
N VAL A 28 -1.22 15.98 -8.84
CA VAL A 28 -0.75 15.21 -9.99
C VAL A 28 -0.39 13.78 -9.59
N THR A 29 0.34 13.60 -8.48
CA THR A 29 0.68 12.29 -7.95
C THR A 29 -0.56 11.49 -7.58
N PHE A 30 -1.55 12.11 -6.91
CA PHE A 30 -2.81 11.47 -6.59
C PHE A 30 -3.56 11.00 -7.84
N LEU A 31 -3.70 11.87 -8.85
CA LEU A 31 -4.37 11.51 -10.11
C LEU A 31 -3.65 10.38 -10.83
N ALA A 32 -2.30 10.40 -10.85
CA ALA A 32 -1.51 9.34 -11.44
C ALA A 32 -1.69 7.98 -10.75
N MET A 33 -2.01 7.97 -9.46
CA MET A 33 -2.18 6.76 -8.65
C MET A 33 -3.65 6.37 -8.42
N ALA A 34 -4.61 7.24 -8.74
CA ALA A 34 -6.03 7.02 -8.46
C ALA A 34 -6.59 5.74 -9.12
N TYR A 35 -6.04 5.33 -10.26
CA TYR A 35 -6.46 4.10 -10.94
C TYR A 35 -6.25 2.84 -10.08
N ILE A 36 -5.30 2.84 -9.15
CA ILE A 36 -5.01 1.71 -8.27
C ILE A 36 -6.22 1.39 -7.38
N LEU A 37 -7.02 2.40 -7.02
CA LEU A 37 -8.20 2.20 -6.19
C LEU A 37 -9.23 1.27 -6.85
N THR A 38 -9.31 1.26 -8.18
CA THR A 38 -10.21 0.40 -8.94
C THR A 38 -9.52 -0.89 -9.39
N VAL A 39 -8.27 -0.81 -9.82
CA VAL A 39 -7.53 -1.98 -10.31
C VAL A 39 -7.18 -2.95 -9.18
N ASN A 40 -6.88 -2.47 -7.98
CA ASN A 40 -6.53 -3.32 -6.86
C ASN A 40 -7.66 -4.28 -6.43
N PRO A 41 -8.91 -3.83 -6.22
CA PRO A 41 -10.03 -4.75 -5.98
C PRO A 41 -10.24 -5.73 -7.12
N ALA A 42 -10.12 -5.29 -8.37
CA ALA A 42 -10.29 -6.16 -9.53
C ALA A 42 -9.26 -7.30 -9.58
N GLN A 43 -8.04 -7.03 -9.16
CA GLN A 43 -6.96 -8.04 -9.12
C GLN A 43 -7.10 -9.01 -7.94
N ILE A 44 -7.49 -8.51 -6.76
CA ILE A 44 -7.63 -9.34 -5.55
C ILE A 44 -8.84 -10.25 -5.66
N LEU A 45 -9.95 -9.75 -6.23
CA LEU A 45 -11.24 -10.47 -6.31
C LEU A 45 -11.39 -11.29 -7.59
N VAL A 46 -10.34 -11.45 -8.39
CA VAL A 46 -10.39 -12.22 -9.64
C VAL A 46 -10.81 -13.65 -9.36
N GLY A 47 -11.79 -14.16 -10.10
CA GLY A 47 -12.27 -15.54 -9.98
C GLY A 47 -13.14 -15.84 -8.76
N MET A 48 -13.54 -14.84 -7.97
CA MET A 48 -14.44 -15.01 -6.83
C MET A 48 -15.91 -14.84 -7.27
N GLU A 49 -16.77 -15.76 -6.86
CA GLU A 49 -18.22 -15.73 -7.19
C GLU A 49 -18.91 -14.49 -6.59
N ASP A 50 -18.50 -14.09 -5.36
CA ASP A 50 -19.08 -12.95 -4.64
C ASP A 50 -18.25 -11.66 -4.77
N ALA A 51 -17.47 -11.51 -5.84
CA ALA A 51 -16.58 -10.36 -6.04
C ALA A 51 -17.29 -9.01 -5.90
N ALA A 52 -18.52 -8.90 -6.39
CA ALA A 52 -19.31 -7.67 -6.33
C ALA A 52 -19.65 -7.25 -4.89
N ALA A 53 -19.91 -8.21 -4.00
CA ALA A 53 -20.22 -7.94 -2.59
C ALA A 53 -18.99 -7.44 -1.81
N TYR A 54 -17.80 -7.94 -2.12
CA TYR A 54 -16.56 -7.55 -1.46
C TYR A 54 -15.89 -6.32 -2.07
N TRP A 55 -16.25 -5.92 -3.28
CA TRP A 55 -15.65 -4.79 -4.00
C TRP A 55 -15.57 -3.50 -3.18
N PRO A 56 -16.67 -2.99 -2.57
CA PRO A 56 -16.61 -1.75 -1.81
C PRO A 56 -15.67 -1.84 -0.61
N SER A 57 -15.64 -3.01 0.05
CA SER A 57 -14.79 -3.23 1.23
C SER A 57 -13.30 -3.22 0.86
N VAL A 58 -12.91 -3.87 -0.23
CA VAL A 58 -11.53 -3.90 -0.71
C VAL A 58 -11.11 -2.53 -1.25
N PHE A 59 -12.02 -1.81 -1.92
CA PHE A 59 -11.80 -0.44 -2.38
C PHE A 59 -11.50 0.50 -1.19
N MET A 60 -12.35 0.47 -0.17
CA MET A 60 -12.17 1.30 1.04
C MET A 60 -10.89 0.92 1.80
N ALA A 61 -10.59 -0.36 1.94
CA ALA A 61 -9.35 -0.83 2.57
C ALA A 61 -8.11 -0.35 1.80
N THR A 62 -8.15 -0.39 0.47
CA THR A 62 -7.08 0.12 -0.39
C THR A 62 -6.87 1.62 -0.21
N ALA A 63 -7.96 2.40 -0.20
CA ALA A 63 -7.90 3.84 -0.01
C ALA A 63 -7.34 4.22 1.37
N LEU A 64 -7.86 3.59 2.43
CA LEU A 64 -7.38 3.84 3.80
C LEU A 64 -5.92 3.42 3.97
N GLY A 65 -5.53 2.27 3.44
CA GLY A 65 -4.14 1.80 3.46
C GLY A 65 -3.19 2.76 2.76
N ALA A 66 -3.57 3.28 1.59
CA ALA A 66 -2.79 4.28 0.85
C ALA A 66 -2.63 5.60 1.62
N VAL A 67 -3.71 6.08 2.24
CA VAL A 67 -3.69 7.30 3.08
C VAL A 67 -2.77 7.11 4.28
N ILE A 68 -2.96 6.04 5.05
CA ILE A 68 -2.16 5.75 6.24
C ILE A 68 -0.68 5.57 5.86
N GLY A 69 -0.38 4.77 4.83
CA GLY A 69 0.98 4.53 4.36
C GLY A 69 1.67 5.82 3.91
N THR A 70 0.97 6.67 3.15
CA THR A 70 1.50 7.96 2.68
C THR A 70 1.76 8.92 3.85
N LEU A 71 0.85 9.00 4.83
CA LEU A 71 1.04 9.82 6.02
C LEU A 71 2.22 9.34 6.87
N LEU A 72 2.35 8.03 7.08
CA LEU A 72 3.49 7.45 7.80
C LEU A 72 4.82 7.76 7.08
N MET A 73 4.87 7.66 5.76
CA MET A 73 6.06 8.05 5.00
C MET A 73 6.37 9.54 5.14
N ALA A 74 5.35 10.39 5.05
CA ALA A 74 5.53 11.83 5.16
C ALA A 74 6.03 12.24 6.56
N PHE A 75 5.44 11.71 7.63
CA PHE A 75 5.75 12.13 9.00
C PHE A 75 6.94 11.39 9.62
N LEU A 76 7.05 10.07 9.44
CA LEU A 76 8.12 9.28 10.03
C LEU A 76 9.40 9.32 9.21
N ALA A 77 9.30 9.07 7.90
CA ALA A 77 10.46 9.05 7.02
C ALA A 77 10.84 10.45 6.49
N LYS A 78 9.97 11.45 6.67
CA LYS A 78 10.12 12.83 6.13
C LYS A 78 10.34 12.85 4.62
N MET A 79 9.76 11.89 3.92
CA MET A 79 9.86 11.74 2.47
C MET A 79 8.47 11.92 1.83
N PRO A 80 8.33 12.81 0.84
CA PRO A 80 7.06 13.06 0.14
C PRO A 80 6.79 11.98 -0.92
N LEU A 81 6.69 10.73 -0.50
CA LEU A 81 6.44 9.59 -1.38
C LEU A 81 5.04 9.03 -1.10
N ALA A 82 4.20 9.06 -2.11
CA ALA A 82 2.90 8.43 -2.04
C ALA A 82 3.05 6.91 -2.03
N GLN A 83 2.30 6.25 -1.15
CA GLN A 83 2.29 4.79 -1.01
C GLN A 83 1.02 4.21 -1.60
N ALA A 84 1.18 3.15 -2.37
CA ALA A 84 0.06 2.38 -2.91
C ALA A 84 0.42 0.89 -2.94
N SER A 85 -0.61 0.04 -3.07
CA SER A 85 -0.42 -1.40 -3.15
C SER A 85 0.34 -1.81 -4.42
N GLY A 86 1.21 -2.81 -4.30
CA GLY A 86 1.95 -3.37 -5.42
C GLY A 86 1.07 -4.29 -6.26
N MET A 87 0.74 -3.89 -7.48
CA MET A 87 -0.17 -4.65 -8.36
C MET A 87 0.30 -6.07 -8.66
N GLY A 88 1.60 -6.29 -8.80
CA GLY A 88 2.15 -7.62 -9.07
C GLY A 88 1.88 -8.64 -7.95
N LEU A 89 2.00 -8.22 -6.69
CA LEU A 89 1.68 -9.07 -5.54
C LEU A 89 0.18 -9.30 -5.41
N ASN A 90 -0.65 -8.31 -5.72
CA ASN A 90 -2.09 -8.44 -5.67
C ASN A 90 -2.65 -9.38 -6.75
N SER A 91 -2.12 -9.31 -7.98
CA SER A 91 -2.44 -10.24 -9.05
C SER A 91 -2.01 -11.66 -8.71
N LEU A 92 -0.84 -11.82 -8.11
CA LEU A 92 -0.35 -13.11 -7.63
C LEU A 92 -1.27 -13.68 -6.55
N LEU A 93 -1.68 -12.84 -5.58
CA LEU A 93 -2.61 -13.25 -4.54
C LEU A 93 -3.96 -13.69 -5.10
N GLY A 94 -4.58 -12.87 -5.96
CA GLY A 94 -5.86 -13.19 -6.60
C GLY A 94 -5.77 -14.45 -7.47
N GLY A 95 -4.73 -14.55 -8.29
CA GLY A 95 -4.50 -15.72 -9.16
C GLY A 95 -4.22 -17.00 -8.39
N LEU A 96 -3.37 -16.96 -7.36
CA LEU A 96 -3.05 -18.13 -6.53
C LEU A 96 -4.25 -18.59 -5.71
N VAL A 97 -4.96 -17.67 -5.09
CA VAL A 97 -6.05 -18.00 -4.17
C VAL A 97 -7.31 -18.42 -4.92
N ALA A 98 -7.69 -17.68 -5.96
CA ALA A 98 -8.96 -17.92 -6.64
C ALA A 98 -8.91 -18.99 -7.72
N LEU A 99 -7.81 -19.07 -8.47
CA LEU A 99 -7.72 -19.93 -9.66
C LEU A 99 -6.84 -21.14 -9.41
N TRP A 100 -5.59 -20.95 -9.02
CA TRP A 100 -4.61 -22.03 -8.98
C TRP A 100 -4.84 -23.02 -7.85
N ALA A 101 -5.21 -22.56 -6.68
CA ALA A 101 -5.47 -23.45 -5.54
C ALA A 101 -6.74 -24.28 -5.73
N ALA A 102 -7.76 -23.73 -6.38
CA ALA A 102 -8.99 -24.46 -6.69
C ALA A 102 -8.77 -25.53 -7.75
N ASP A 103 -8.05 -25.22 -8.83
CA ASP A 103 -7.86 -26.12 -9.96
C ASP A 103 -6.81 -27.19 -9.68
N THR A 104 -5.74 -26.85 -8.96
CA THR A 104 -4.60 -27.76 -8.76
C THR A 104 -4.77 -28.67 -7.55
N TYR A 105 -5.37 -28.18 -6.47
CA TYR A 105 -5.45 -28.91 -5.20
C TYR A 105 -6.89 -29.13 -4.71
N GLY A 106 -7.90 -28.63 -5.41
CA GLY A 106 -9.29 -28.71 -4.97
C GLY A 106 -9.58 -27.90 -3.69
N VAL A 107 -8.64 -27.07 -3.25
CA VAL A 107 -8.75 -26.28 -2.02
C VAL A 107 -9.14 -24.84 -2.36
N ARG A 108 -10.31 -24.43 -1.95
CA ARG A 108 -10.74 -23.03 -2.08
C ARG A 108 -10.37 -22.27 -0.80
N PHE A 109 -9.51 -21.28 -0.92
CA PHE A 109 -9.23 -20.36 0.17
C PHE A 109 -10.31 -19.30 0.27
N THR A 110 -10.75 -19.01 1.50
CA THR A 110 -11.60 -17.86 1.76
C THR A 110 -10.78 -16.57 1.66
N ILE A 111 -11.44 -15.45 1.33
CA ILE A 111 -10.78 -14.14 1.25
C ILE A 111 -10.10 -13.76 2.57
N GLY A 112 -10.68 -14.14 3.71
CA GLY A 112 -10.08 -13.92 5.03
C GLY A 112 -8.77 -14.68 5.22
N GLN A 113 -8.67 -15.93 4.74
CA GLN A 113 -7.42 -16.72 4.79
C GLN A 113 -6.35 -16.11 3.90
N ALA A 114 -6.72 -15.59 2.73
CA ALA A 114 -5.80 -14.91 1.83
C ALA A 114 -5.21 -13.65 2.47
N PHE A 115 -6.04 -12.81 3.08
CA PHE A 115 -5.57 -11.63 3.79
C PHE A 115 -4.72 -11.96 5.01
N LEU A 116 -5.04 -13.05 5.72
CA LEU A 116 -4.23 -13.52 6.84
C LEU A 116 -2.82 -13.94 6.38
N MET A 117 -2.69 -14.63 5.24
CA MET A 117 -1.39 -14.97 4.67
C MET A 117 -0.56 -13.72 4.32
N VAL A 118 -1.19 -12.70 3.74
CA VAL A 118 -0.53 -11.42 3.43
C VAL A 118 -0.07 -10.72 4.71
N LEU A 119 -0.91 -10.70 5.73
CA LEU A 119 -0.58 -10.10 7.03
C LEU A 119 0.61 -10.81 7.69
N ILE A 120 0.61 -12.14 7.73
CA ILE A 120 1.73 -12.92 8.27
C ILE A 120 3.01 -12.64 7.49
N SER A 121 2.95 -12.65 6.15
CA SER A 121 4.08 -12.32 5.29
C SER A 121 4.63 -10.91 5.56
N GLY A 122 3.75 -9.92 5.70
CA GLY A 122 4.12 -8.55 6.05
C GLY A 122 4.81 -8.43 7.41
N VAL A 123 4.30 -9.13 8.43
CA VAL A 123 4.90 -9.17 9.77
C VAL A 123 6.29 -9.83 9.74
N ILE A 124 6.44 -10.95 9.05
CA ILE A 124 7.73 -11.63 8.89
C ILE A 124 8.74 -10.69 8.22
N PHE A 125 8.33 -10.01 7.13
CA PHE A 125 9.19 -9.07 6.42
C PHE A 125 9.62 -7.90 7.32
N LEU A 126 8.69 -7.36 8.11
CA LEU A 126 8.99 -6.29 9.08
C LEU A 126 10.00 -6.75 10.13
N LEU A 127 9.81 -7.95 10.70
CA LEU A 127 10.74 -8.52 11.68
C LEU A 127 12.14 -8.72 11.10
N LEU A 128 12.25 -9.28 9.90
CA LEU A 128 13.54 -9.46 9.21
C LEU A 128 14.24 -8.12 8.97
N TYR A 129 13.48 -7.09 8.59
CA TYR A 129 14.01 -5.76 8.38
C TYR A 129 14.55 -5.13 9.67
N LEU A 130 13.80 -5.26 10.78
CA LEU A 130 14.22 -4.76 12.09
C LEU A 130 15.48 -5.48 12.62
N ILE A 131 15.60 -6.78 12.41
CA ILE A 131 16.79 -7.57 12.76
C ILE A 131 17.99 -7.08 11.96
N LYS A 132 17.84 -6.82 10.67
CA LYS A 132 18.89 -6.34 9.78
C LYS A 132 19.41 -4.95 10.19
N ILE A 133 18.52 -4.06 10.63
CA ILE A 133 18.91 -2.74 11.14
C ILE A 133 19.76 -2.88 12.41
N LYS A 134 19.32 -3.69 13.39
CA LYS A 134 20.09 -3.95 14.62
C LYS A 134 21.48 -4.51 14.31
N GLY A 135 21.61 -5.41 13.36
CA GLY A 135 22.89 -5.99 12.96
C GLY A 135 23.90 -5.00 12.35
N LYS A 136 23.43 -3.87 11.78
CA LYS A 136 24.30 -2.80 11.25
C LYS A 136 24.75 -1.77 12.30
N THR A 137 24.06 -1.69 13.43
CA THR A 137 24.39 -0.72 14.50
C THR A 137 25.52 -1.22 15.40
N PHE A 138 25.92 -2.50 15.29
CA PHE A 138 27.00 -3.12 16.08
C PHE A 138 28.28 -3.44 15.27
N ARG A 139 28.51 -2.74 14.17
CA ARG A 139 29.79 -2.80 13.43
C ARG A 139 30.45 -1.44 13.33
#